data_9b00231a0e4bdf351e770c2d7bbbce0f
#
_entry.id   9b00231a0e4bdf351e770c2d7bbbce0f
#
_cell.length_a   1.000
_cell.length_b   1.000
_cell.length_c   1.000
_cell.angle_alpha   90.00
_cell.angle_beta   90.00
_cell.angle_gamma   90.00
#
_symmetry.space_group_name_H-M   'P 1'
#
loop_
_entity.id
_entity.type
_entity.pdbx_description
1 polymer ?
#
loop_
_entity_poly.entity_id
_entity_poly.type
_entity_poly.pdbx_seq_one_letter_code
_entity_poly.pdbx_strand_id
1 'polypeptide(L)'
;GHKAEDDPEDVVKVDLKKSKINKVTIKFRYKIRVKNEGNIAGYAKELKDYIPNGLKFVPEDNPLWKQIDEKTITTDQTKDILLQPGDTTEVEVVLTWINDSENFGVMDNWAEISKDHNDFNSPDIDSTPDNNKKGEDDIDDAPVSVGVQTGQIKTFTTIGLAVLVI
;
A
#
# COMPACT_ATOMS: atom_id res chain seq x y z
N GLY A 1 9.32 -4.15 14.65
CA GLY A 1 8.19 -3.33 14.33
C GLY A 1 8.53 -2.00 13.74
N HIS A 2 7.64 -1.45 12.99
CA HIS A 2 7.78 -0.10 12.49
C HIS A 2 7.53 0.91 13.62
N LYS A 3 8.10 2.09 13.48
CA LYS A 3 7.95 3.16 14.45
C LYS A 3 6.77 4.05 14.07
N ALA A 4 6.17 4.73 15.05
CA ALA A 4 5.04 5.62 14.81
C ALA A 4 5.35 6.70 13.75
N GLU A 5 6.57 7.20 13.71
CA GLU A 5 6.98 8.19 12.71
C GLU A 5 7.10 7.64 11.28
N ASP A 6 7.12 6.31 11.13
CA ASP A 6 7.16 5.67 9.82
C ASP A 6 5.77 5.39 9.25
N ASP A 7 4.72 5.52 10.07
CA ASP A 7 3.35 5.30 9.67
C ASP A 7 2.68 6.61 9.25
N PRO A 8 1.83 6.59 8.22
CA PRO A 8 0.93 7.70 7.99
C PRO A 8 -0.13 7.73 9.11
N GLU A 9 0.03 8.66 10.04
CA GLU A 9 -0.90 8.81 11.18
C GLU A 9 -2.24 9.38 10.75
N ASP A 10 -2.23 10.19 9.71
CA ASP A 10 -3.42 10.91 9.25
C ASP A 10 -4.06 10.22 8.07
N VAL A 11 -5.39 10.22 8.06
CA VAL A 11 -6.18 9.78 6.91
C VAL A 11 -6.05 10.84 5.82
N VAL A 12 -5.66 10.43 4.63
CA VAL A 12 -5.68 11.31 3.46
C VAL A 12 -7.13 11.54 3.06
N LYS A 13 -7.56 12.80 3.02
CA LYS A 13 -8.95 13.17 2.72
C LYS A 13 -9.05 13.87 1.39
N VAL A 14 -10.03 13.47 0.59
CA VAL A 14 -10.42 14.16 -0.63
C VAL A 14 -11.90 14.52 -0.49
N ASP A 15 -12.19 15.81 -0.54
CA ASP A 15 -13.55 16.29 -0.41
C ASP A 15 -14.02 16.89 -1.73
N LEU A 16 -15.18 16.45 -2.21
CA LEU A 16 -15.71 16.78 -3.51
C LEU A 16 -16.81 17.81 -3.38
N LYS A 17 -16.86 18.75 -4.32
CA LYS A 17 -18.05 19.59 -4.49
C LYS A 17 -19.20 18.75 -5.01
N LYS A 18 -20.37 18.90 -4.40
CA LYS A 18 -21.57 18.16 -4.75
C LYS A 18 -21.87 18.21 -6.26
N SER A 19 -21.64 19.34 -6.91
CA SER A 19 -21.87 19.52 -8.35
C SER A 19 -20.86 18.82 -9.25
N LYS A 20 -19.77 18.27 -8.70
CA LYS A 20 -18.67 17.65 -9.45
C LYS A 20 -18.54 16.14 -9.24
N ILE A 21 -19.35 15.54 -8.36
CA ILE A 21 -19.20 14.13 -7.99
C ILE A 21 -19.21 13.20 -9.21
N ASN A 22 -20.09 13.43 -10.17
CA ASN A 22 -20.23 12.57 -11.36
C ASN A 22 -19.19 12.83 -12.45
N LYS A 23 -18.30 13.80 -12.26
CA LYS A 23 -17.37 14.26 -13.30
C LYS A 23 -15.91 14.11 -12.92
N VAL A 24 -15.63 13.59 -11.72
CA VAL A 24 -14.28 13.55 -11.19
C VAL A 24 -13.75 12.12 -11.17
N THR A 25 -12.48 11.99 -11.54
CA THR A 25 -11.71 10.76 -11.32
C THR A 25 -10.69 11.02 -10.23
N ILE A 26 -10.73 10.20 -9.20
CA ILE A 26 -9.79 10.31 -8.08
C ILE A 26 -8.90 9.08 -8.08
N LYS A 27 -7.60 9.32 -8.06
CA LYS A 27 -6.59 8.27 -7.96
C LYS A 27 -5.72 8.52 -6.75
N PHE A 28 -5.45 7.47 -5.99
CA PHE A 28 -4.55 7.50 -4.85
C PHE A 28 -3.27 6.77 -5.21
N ARG A 29 -2.14 7.46 -5.08
CA ARG A 29 -0.82 6.86 -5.27
C ARG A 29 -0.26 6.48 -3.91
N TYR A 30 -0.06 5.18 -3.71
CA TYR A 30 0.54 4.65 -2.50
C TYR A 30 2.01 4.40 -2.73
N LYS A 31 2.85 4.91 -1.84
CA LYS A 31 4.27 4.60 -1.82
C LYS A 31 4.52 3.63 -0.68
N ILE A 32 5.00 2.45 -1.00
CA ILE A 32 5.24 1.39 -0.04
C ILE A 32 6.75 1.24 0.09
N ARG A 33 7.26 1.55 1.29
CA ARG A 33 8.69 1.40 1.58
C ARG A 33 8.93 0.09 2.30
N VAL A 34 9.89 -0.68 1.78
CA VAL A 34 10.33 -1.95 2.36
C VAL A 34 11.69 -1.73 2.99
N LYS A 35 11.85 -2.09 4.25
CA LYS A 35 13.08 -1.89 5.01
C LYS A 35 13.54 -3.20 5.62
N ASN A 36 14.85 -3.44 5.57
CA ASN A 36 15.46 -4.55 6.31
C ASN A 36 15.88 -4.07 7.70
N GLU A 37 15.10 -4.42 8.72
CA GLU A 37 15.43 -4.14 10.12
C GLU A 37 16.12 -5.33 10.81
N GLY A 38 16.34 -6.40 10.08
CA GLY A 38 17.08 -7.55 10.59
C GLY A 38 18.58 -7.33 10.63
N ASN A 39 19.31 -8.38 10.95
CA ASN A 39 20.76 -8.36 11.06
C ASN A 39 21.49 -9.09 9.93
N ILE A 40 20.77 -9.62 8.96
CA ILE A 40 21.31 -10.26 7.77
C ILE A 40 20.63 -9.69 6.52
N ALA A 41 21.33 -9.77 5.39
CA ALA A 41 20.77 -9.33 4.10
C ALA A 41 19.62 -10.22 3.66
N GLY A 42 18.67 -9.64 2.95
CA GLY A 42 17.52 -10.38 2.45
C GLY A 42 16.83 -9.70 1.28
N TYR A 43 15.78 -10.36 0.81
CA TYR A 43 14.98 -9.92 -0.33
C TYR A 43 13.51 -9.93 0.05
N ALA A 44 12.77 -8.92 -0.40
CA ALA A 44 11.30 -8.99 -0.43
C ALA A 44 10.92 -9.59 -1.80
N LYS A 45 10.62 -10.88 -1.81
CA LYS A 45 10.38 -11.61 -3.06
C LYS A 45 9.03 -11.31 -3.67
N GLU A 46 8.03 -11.02 -2.85
CA GLU A 46 6.70 -10.68 -3.31
C GLU A 46 6.02 -9.75 -2.31
N LEU A 47 5.33 -8.76 -2.83
CA LEU A 47 4.44 -7.89 -2.06
C LEU A 47 3.01 -8.13 -2.51
N LYS A 48 2.08 -8.12 -1.58
CA LYS A 48 0.63 -8.15 -1.82
C LYS A 48 0.01 -6.86 -1.33
N ASP A 49 -1.00 -6.42 -2.06
CA ASP A 49 -1.83 -5.29 -1.67
C ASP A 49 -3.28 -5.76 -1.65
N TYR A 50 -3.97 -5.47 -0.54
CA TYR A 50 -5.36 -5.85 -0.31
C TYR A 50 -6.23 -4.61 -0.50
N ILE A 51 -6.94 -4.56 -1.62
CA ILE A 51 -7.70 -3.40 -2.06
C ILE A 51 -9.00 -3.30 -1.27
N PRO A 52 -9.28 -2.17 -0.60
CA PRO A 52 -10.53 -2.00 0.13
C PRO A 52 -11.71 -1.81 -0.82
N ASN A 53 -12.92 -2.03 -0.30
CA ASN A 53 -14.13 -1.67 -1.03
C ASN A 53 -14.11 -0.18 -1.33
N GLY A 54 -14.54 0.20 -2.52
CA GLY A 54 -14.55 1.59 -2.97
C GLY A 54 -13.38 2.01 -3.82
N LEU A 55 -12.31 1.23 -3.83
CA LEU A 55 -11.16 1.43 -4.72
C LEU A 55 -11.05 0.27 -5.71
N LYS A 56 -10.45 0.54 -6.86
CA LYS A 56 -10.22 -0.48 -7.88
C LYS A 56 -8.81 -0.39 -8.45
N PHE A 57 -8.34 -1.53 -8.93
CA PHE A 57 -7.07 -1.67 -9.63
C PHE A 57 -7.26 -1.44 -11.13
N VAL A 58 -6.44 -0.55 -11.70
CA VAL A 58 -6.40 -0.31 -13.14
C VAL A 58 -5.03 -0.78 -13.64
N PRO A 59 -4.95 -1.86 -14.44
CA PRO A 59 -3.67 -2.42 -14.87
C PRO A 59 -2.77 -1.44 -15.60
N GLU A 60 -3.35 -0.55 -16.41
CA GLU A 60 -2.60 0.44 -17.18
C GLU A 60 -1.87 1.45 -16.30
N ASP A 61 -2.38 1.69 -15.09
CA ASP A 61 -1.74 2.57 -14.11
C ASP A 61 -0.68 1.85 -13.29
N ASN A 62 -0.64 0.52 -13.37
CA ASN A 62 0.18 -0.33 -12.50
C ASN A 62 0.85 -1.47 -13.29
N PRO A 63 1.76 -1.16 -14.22
CA PRO A 63 2.34 -2.18 -15.10
C PRO A 63 3.20 -3.22 -14.38
N LEU A 64 3.67 -2.93 -13.15
CA LEU A 64 4.51 -3.84 -12.38
C LEU A 64 3.71 -4.68 -11.37
N TRP A 65 2.41 -4.51 -11.35
CA TRP A 65 1.51 -5.25 -10.47
C TRP A 65 0.62 -6.21 -11.27
N LYS A 66 0.25 -7.31 -10.63
CA LYS A 66 -0.61 -8.34 -11.21
C LYS A 66 -1.79 -8.59 -10.28
N GLN A 67 -2.99 -8.61 -10.84
CA GLN A 67 -4.20 -8.94 -10.08
C GLN A 67 -4.36 -10.45 -9.97
N ILE A 68 -4.57 -10.95 -8.75
CA ILE A 68 -4.76 -12.39 -8.50
C ILE A 68 -6.20 -12.72 -8.13
N ASP A 69 -6.95 -11.77 -7.58
CA ASP A 69 -8.39 -11.86 -7.38
C ASP A 69 -8.98 -10.44 -7.32
N GLU A 70 -10.29 -10.34 -7.05
CA GLU A 70 -10.99 -9.05 -7.08
C GLU A 70 -10.39 -7.99 -6.14
N LYS A 71 -9.78 -8.42 -5.05
CA LYS A 71 -9.31 -7.54 -3.98
C LYS A 71 -7.81 -7.64 -3.74
N THR A 72 -7.10 -8.46 -4.47
CA THR A 72 -5.68 -8.70 -4.18
C THR A 72 -4.83 -8.54 -5.43
N ILE A 73 -3.77 -7.78 -5.31
CA ILE A 73 -2.76 -7.61 -6.34
C ILE A 73 -1.39 -7.93 -5.76
N THR A 74 -0.46 -8.35 -6.62
CA THR A 74 0.91 -8.69 -6.22
C THR A 74 1.92 -8.04 -7.14
N THR A 75 3.12 -7.87 -6.62
CA THR A 75 4.28 -7.49 -7.41
C THR A 75 5.51 -8.26 -6.93
N ASP A 76 6.37 -8.64 -7.87
CA ASP A 76 7.68 -9.23 -7.59
C ASP A 76 8.83 -8.28 -7.99
N GLN A 77 8.52 -6.99 -8.17
CA GLN A 77 9.51 -6.03 -8.68
C GLN A 77 10.72 -5.84 -7.77
N THR A 78 10.63 -6.26 -6.50
CA THR A 78 11.72 -6.17 -5.53
C THR A 78 12.47 -7.49 -5.33
N LYS A 79 12.12 -8.53 -6.08
CA LYS A 79 12.63 -9.90 -5.86
C LYS A 79 14.15 -10.03 -5.98
N ASP A 80 14.79 -9.19 -6.78
CA ASP A 80 16.24 -9.24 -7.04
C ASP A 80 16.99 -8.08 -6.38
N ILE A 81 16.32 -7.31 -5.53
CA ILE A 81 16.93 -6.20 -4.80
C ILE A 81 17.42 -6.72 -3.45
N LEU A 82 18.74 -6.85 -3.32
CA LEU A 82 19.34 -7.24 -2.04
C LEU A 82 19.27 -6.07 -1.07
N LEU A 83 18.64 -6.29 0.06
CA LEU A 83 18.57 -5.32 1.15
C LEU A 83 19.50 -5.76 2.28
N GLN A 84 20.57 -5.01 2.48
CA GLN A 84 21.43 -5.15 3.64
C GLN A 84 20.69 -4.64 4.89
N PRO A 85 21.12 -5.01 6.11
CA PRO A 85 20.53 -4.42 7.31
C PRO A 85 20.52 -2.89 7.24
N GLY A 86 19.34 -2.30 7.44
CA GLY A 86 19.13 -0.86 7.34
C GLY A 86 18.76 -0.32 5.95
N ASP A 87 18.91 -1.13 4.90
CA ASP A 87 18.56 -0.72 3.55
C ASP A 87 17.06 -0.66 3.34
N THR A 88 16.66 0.21 2.41
CA THR A 88 15.24 0.37 2.02
C THR A 88 15.10 0.34 0.50
N THR A 89 13.92 -0.08 0.04
CA THR A 89 13.47 0.11 -1.33
C THR A 89 12.02 0.56 -1.31
N GLU A 90 11.57 1.16 -2.41
CA GLU A 90 10.22 1.73 -2.48
C GLU A 90 9.52 1.28 -3.75
N VAL A 91 8.24 0.96 -3.63
CA VAL A 91 7.37 0.66 -4.77
C VAL A 91 6.14 1.54 -4.71
N GLU A 92 5.48 1.70 -5.86
CA GLU A 92 4.25 2.49 -5.95
C GLU A 92 3.11 1.63 -6.48
N VAL A 93 1.90 1.90 -6.00
CA VAL A 93 0.66 1.37 -6.55
C VAL A 93 -0.36 2.52 -6.63
N VAL A 94 -1.13 2.53 -7.70
CA VAL A 94 -2.18 3.53 -7.92
C VAL A 94 -3.53 2.84 -7.89
N LEU A 95 -4.41 3.27 -6.99
CA LEU A 95 -5.78 2.76 -6.91
C LEU A 95 -6.75 3.87 -7.25
N THR A 96 -7.78 3.55 -8.01
CA THR A 96 -8.77 4.51 -8.48
C THR A 96 -10.04 4.40 -7.64
N TRP A 97 -10.54 5.53 -7.18
CA TRP A 97 -11.82 5.58 -6.47
C TRP A 97 -12.97 5.20 -7.40
N ILE A 98 -13.82 4.29 -6.96
CA ILE A 98 -15.04 3.93 -7.67
C ILE A 98 -16.07 5.02 -7.37
N ASN A 99 -16.37 5.83 -8.37
CA ASN A 99 -17.24 7.00 -8.22
C ASN A 99 -18.69 6.57 -8.00
N ASP A 100 -19.03 6.37 -6.73
CA ASP A 100 -20.36 5.99 -6.28
C ASP A 100 -20.58 6.58 -4.90
N SER A 101 -21.83 7.00 -4.63
CA SER A 101 -22.19 7.57 -3.33
C SER A 101 -22.02 6.57 -2.16
N GLU A 102 -21.98 5.28 -2.43
CA GLU A 102 -21.73 4.26 -1.42
C GLU A 102 -20.26 4.23 -0.96
N ASN A 103 -19.36 4.84 -1.73
CA ASN A 103 -17.92 4.78 -1.50
C ASN A 103 -17.38 6.04 -0.84
N PHE A 104 -18.21 6.81 -0.16
CA PHE A 104 -17.77 7.87 0.72
C PHE A 104 -17.29 7.30 2.06
N GLY A 105 -16.43 8.07 2.72
CA GLY A 105 -15.87 7.66 4.00
C GLY A 105 -14.47 7.07 3.88
N VAL A 106 -14.07 6.35 4.90
CA VAL A 106 -12.70 5.83 5.03
C VAL A 106 -12.56 4.50 4.29
N MET A 107 -11.49 4.38 3.51
CA MET A 107 -11.09 3.16 2.83
C MET A 107 -9.64 2.88 3.21
N ASP A 108 -9.38 1.68 3.72
CA ASP A 108 -8.08 1.33 4.28
C ASP A 108 -7.39 0.28 3.41
N ASN A 109 -6.31 0.69 2.75
CA ASN A 109 -5.52 -0.19 1.89
C ASN A 109 -4.42 -0.84 2.71
N TRP A 110 -4.26 -2.15 2.59
CA TRP A 110 -3.26 -2.92 3.32
C TRP A 110 -2.25 -3.52 2.36
N ALA A 111 -0.99 -3.46 2.74
CA ALA A 111 0.10 -4.08 1.98
C ALA A 111 0.91 -5.01 2.90
N GLU A 112 1.44 -6.07 2.31
CA GLU A 112 2.13 -7.13 3.04
C GLU A 112 3.29 -7.66 2.22
N ILE A 113 4.40 -8.03 2.90
CA ILE A 113 5.44 -8.85 2.30
C ILE A 113 4.95 -10.29 2.36
N SER A 114 4.59 -10.85 1.20
CA SER A 114 4.02 -12.19 1.13
C SER A 114 5.07 -13.29 0.95
N LYS A 115 6.25 -12.93 0.45
CA LYS A 115 7.39 -13.85 0.34
C LYS A 115 8.68 -13.09 0.60
N ASP A 116 9.54 -13.65 1.43
CA ASP A 116 10.87 -13.13 1.68
C ASP A 116 11.93 -14.24 1.53
N HIS A 117 13.19 -13.83 1.48
CA HIS A 117 14.31 -14.75 1.39
C HIS A 117 15.58 -14.06 1.89
N ASN A 118 16.45 -14.81 2.57
CA ASN A 118 17.79 -14.37 2.90
C ASN A 118 18.82 -15.43 2.50
N ASP A 119 20.06 -14.98 2.30
CA ASP A 119 21.14 -15.85 1.81
C ASP A 119 21.57 -16.90 2.83
N PHE A 120 21.20 -16.74 4.08
CA PHE A 120 21.50 -17.68 5.17
C PHE A 120 20.35 -18.62 5.46
N ASN A 121 19.26 -18.49 4.68
CA ASN A 121 18.06 -19.30 4.83
C ASN A 121 17.48 -19.28 6.26
N SER A 122 17.64 -18.16 6.95
CA SER A 122 17.07 -17.96 8.29
C SER A 122 15.66 -17.39 8.17
N PRO A 123 14.73 -17.80 9.04
CA PRO A 123 13.39 -17.21 9.03
C PRO A 123 13.44 -15.76 9.51
N ASP A 124 12.46 -14.98 9.05
CA ASP A 124 12.21 -13.65 9.57
C ASP A 124 11.78 -13.78 11.04
N ILE A 125 12.50 -13.10 11.94
CA ILE A 125 12.22 -13.20 13.38
C ILE A 125 11.07 -12.29 13.83
N ASP A 126 10.66 -11.31 13.01
CA ASP A 126 9.68 -10.30 13.39
C ASP A 126 8.27 -10.61 12.91
N SER A 127 8.11 -11.45 11.87
CA SER A 127 6.82 -11.63 11.22
C SER A 127 6.76 -12.96 10.46
N THR A 128 5.54 -13.31 10.03
CA THR A 128 5.30 -14.46 9.16
C THR A 128 4.74 -13.96 7.83
N PRO A 129 5.48 -14.12 6.72
CA PRO A 129 5.00 -13.67 5.41
C PRO A 129 3.67 -14.32 5.00
N ASP A 130 2.87 -13.58 4.23
CA ASP A 130 1.63 -14.05 3.61
C ASP A 130 0.56 -14.57 4.57
N ASN A 131 0.53 -14.08 5.81
CA ASN A 131 -0.50 -14.50 6.76
C ASN A 131 -1.63 -13.48 6.95
N ASN A 132 -1.53 -12.31 6.33
CA ASN A 132 -2.49 -11.20 6.45
C ASN A 132 -2.81 -10.87 7.92
N LYS A 133 -1.83 -11.02 8.79
CA LYS A 133 -2.02 -10.77 10.22
C LYS A 133 -1.62 -9.35 10.56
N LYS A 134 -2.63 -8.52 10.81
CA LYS A 134 -2.42 -7.12 11.17
C LYS A 134 -1.67 -7.00 12.49
N GLY A 135 -0.77 -6.02 12.56
CA GLY A 135 0.06 -5.81 13.73
C GLY A 135 1.44 -6.45 13.66
N GLU A 136 1.71 -7.28 12.64
CA GLU A 136 3.06 -7.75 12.34
C GLU A 136 3.82 -6.74 11.49
N ASP A 137 5.16 -6.81 11.50
CA ASP A 137 6.00 -5.82 10.83
C ASP A 137 5.97 -5.93 9.31
N ASP A 138 5.56 -7.06 8.75
CA ASP A 138 5.49 -7.28 7.31
C ASP A 138 4.18 -6.81 6.68
N ILE A 139 3.25 -6.28 7.47
CA ILE A 139 1.97 -5.75 6.98
C ILE A 139 1.70 -4.37 7.57
N ASP A 140 1.21 -3.46 6.74
CA ASP A 140 0.87 -2.10 7.15
C ASP A 140 -0.25 -1.54 6.30
N ASP A 141 -0.88 -0.47 6.75
CA ASP A 141 -2.04 0.13 6.10
C ASP A 141 -1.86 1.62 5.81
N ALA A 142 -2.70 2.09 4.88
CA ALA A 142 -2.77 3.50 4.54
C ALA A 142 -4.24 3.86 4.29
N PRO A 143 -4.90 4.52 5.26
CA PRO A 143 -6.28 4.91 5.10
C PRO A 143 -6.43 6.16 4.25
N VAL A 144 -7.50 6.20 3.44
CA VAL A 144 -7.92 7.37 2.68
C VAL A 144 -9.40 7.62 2.94
N SER A 145 -9.86 8.83 2.70
CA SER A 145 -11.28 9.16 2.83
C SER A 145 -11.72 10.04 1.66
N VAL A 146 -12.88 9.73 1.13
CA VAL A 146 -13.56 10.57 0.12
C VAL A 146 -14.85 11.08 0.73
N GLY A 147 -15.08 12.38 0.63
CA GLY A 147 -16.27 13.01 1.17
C GLY A 147 -16.80 14.13 0.27
N VAL A 148 -17.91 14.73 0.69
CA VAL A 148 -18.53 15.85 0.01
C VAL A 148 -18.30 17.13 0.80
N GLN A 149 -17.82 18.18 0.13
CA GLN A 149 -17.66 19.46 0.79
C GLN A 149 -17.70 20.62 -0.23
N THR A 150 -17.52 21.82 0.29
CA THR A 150 -17.57 23.08 -0.48
C THR A 150 -16.18 23.62 -0.86
N GLY A 151 -15.10 22.97 -0.45
CA GLY A 151 -13.74 23.46 -0.70
C GLY A 151 -13.19 23.10 -2.08
N GLN A 152 -11.88 23.28 -2.26
CA GLN A 152 -11.19 22.91 -3.48
C GLN A 152 -11.17 21.39 -3.66
N ILE A 153 -11.26 20.96 -4.93
CA ILE A 153 -11.23 19.54 -5.28
C ILE A 153 -9.80 19.16 -5.63
N LYS A 154 -9.36 18.03 -5.07
CA LYS A 154 -8.12 17.37 -5.47
C LYS A 154 -8.50 16.09 -6.19
N THR A 155 -8.10 15.96 -7.45
CA THR A 155 -8.39 14.77 -8.27
C THR A 155 -7.30 13.71 -8.18
N PHE A 156 -6.15 14.06 -7.62
CA PHE A 156 -5.01 13.17 -7.46
C PHE A 156 -4.28 13.50 -6.16
N THR A 157 -3.99 12.46 -5.38
CA THR A 157 -3.30 12.61 -4.09
C THR A 157 -2.28 11.50 -3.91
N THR A 158 -1.09 11.85 -3.45
CA THR A 158 -0.06 10.89 -3.06
C THR A 158 -0.21 10.59 -1.57
N ILE A 159 -0.30 9.31 -1.25
CA ILE A 159 -0.41 8.83 0.13
C ILE A 159 0.99 8.72 0.73
N GLY A 160 1.10 9.02 2.01
CA GLY A 160 2.33 8.81 2.75
C GLY A 160 2.78 7.34 2.76
N LEU A 161 4.01 7.12 3.17
CA LEU A 161 4.65 5.81 3.09
C LEU A 161 4.07 4.83 4.10
N ALA A 162 3.74 3.63 3.62
CA ALA A 162 3.66 2.46 4.48
C ALA A 162 5.05 1.84 4.56
N VAL A 163 5.49 1.42 5.74
CA VAL A 163 6.78 0.79 5.94
C VAL A 163 6.58 -0.69 6.19
N LEU A 164 7.09 -1.52 5.28
CA LEU A 164 7.11 -2.97 5.44
C LEU A 164 8.52 -3.40 5.84
N VAL A 165 8.61 -4.35 6.76
CA VAL A 165 9.88 -4.78 7.35
C VAL A 165 10.13 -6.24 7.03
N ILE A 166 11.33 -6.54 6.59
CA ILE A 166 11.80 -7.91 6.37
C ILE A 166 12.81 -8.33 7.41
#